data_403d3c20c064db655e126b996da3c63a
#
_entry.id   403d3c20c064db655e126b996da3c63a
#
_cell.length_a   1.000
_cell.length_b   1.000
_cell.length_c   1.000
_cell.angle_alpha   90.00
_cell.angle_beta   90.00
_cell.angle_gamma   90.00
#
_symmetry.space_group_name_H-M   'P 1'
#
loop_
_entity.id
_entity.type
_entity.pdbx_description
1 polymer ?
#
loop_
_entity_poly.entity_id
_entity_poly.type
_entity_poly.pdbx_seq_one_letter_code
_entity_poly.pdbx_strand_id
1 'polypeptide(L)'
;MKEVSPQGEHNKLNSTERIKNYIPFAEDVFEKYCKSKDMKFRQLHLNDNADFGESPIPMWTKMSPFLKSFPDYFVYNDKKQMLVEVKSSPKVKVKDLMHYCAVNTLYAEGQSTDYYIAFCFKDGNVKFYTVEELLNLIQIADYGKYHDGKDYYDFGSVTKTNR
;
A
#
# COMPACT_ATOMS: atom_id res chain seq x y z
N MET A 1 6.51 -19.29 12.50
CA MET A 1 6.93 -18.32 11.45
C MET A 1 5.71 -18.04 10.60
N LYS A 2 5.41 -16.78 10.30
CA LYS A 2 4.30 -16.44 9.40
C LYS A 2 4.70 -16.75 7.96
N GLU A 3 3.76 -17.29 7.17
CA GLU A 3 3.95 -17.54 5.75
C GLU A 3 3.58 -16.30 4.92
N VAL A 4 4.20 -16.13 3.75
CA VAL A 4 3.82 -15.09 2.81
C VAL A 4 2.58 -15.52 2.04
N SER A 5 1.51 -14.72 2.08
CA SER A 5 0.30 -15.03 1.32
C SER A 5 0.56 -14.93 -0.19
N PRO A 6 0.02 -15.82 -1.02
CA PRO A 6 0.10 -15.68 -2.47
C PRO A 6 -0.50 -14.36 -2.95
N GLN A 7 0.03 -13.82 -4.04
CA GLN A 7 -0.49 -12.59 -4.63
C GLN A 7 -1.97 -12.71 -4.99
N GLY A 8 -2.79 -11.78 -4.49
CA GLY A 8 -4.23 -11.78 -4.72
C GLY A 8 -5.06 -12.72 -3.83
N GLU A 9 -4.43 -13.59 -3.05
CA GLU A 9 -5.12 -14.54 -2.17
C GLU A 9 -5.38 -13.97 -0.77
N HIS A 10 -4.58 -13.00 -0.34
CA HIS A 10 -4.64 -12.45 1.02
C HIS A 10 -6.05 -11.98 1.42
N ASN A 11 -6.79 -11.35 0.50
CA ASN A 11 -8.14 -10.87 0.77
C ASN A 11 -9.23 -11.95 0.77
N LYS A 12 -8.91 -13.17 0.36
CA LYS A 12 -9.84 -14.31 0.40
C LYS A 12 -9.88 -14.98 1.77
N LEU A 13 -8.86 -14.76 2.59
CA LEU A 13 -8.80 -15.28 3.95
C LEU A 13 -9.66 -14.42 4.89
N ASN A 14 -10.18 -15.01 5.95
CA ASN A 14 -10.82 -14.21 6.98
C ASN A 14 -9.78 -13.33 7.71
N SER A 15 -10.22 -12.22 8.30
CA SER A 15 -9.34 -11.22 8.90
C SER A 15 -8.44 -11.79 10.00
N THR A 16 -8.97 -12.70 10.82
CA THR A 16 -8.23 -13.29 11.93
C THR A 16 -7.11 -14.21 11.43
N GLU A 17 -7.36 -15.02 10.40
CA GLU A 17 -6.35 -15.90 9.81
C GLU A 17 -5.25 -15.10 9.12
N ARG A 18 -5.63 -14.04 8.39
CA ARG A 18 -4.64 -13.15 7.74
C ARG A 18 -3.64 -12.59 8.73
N ILE A 19 -4.14 -12.01 9.82
CA ILE A 19 -3.32 -11.33 10.82
C ILE A 19 -2.38 -12.32 11.53
N LYS A 20 -2.89 -13.51 11.88
CA LYS A 20 -2.13 -14.48 12.67
C LYS A 20 -1.07 -15.22 11.87
N ASN A 21 -1.38 -15.62 10.65
CA ASN A 21 -0.64 -16.65 9.95
C ASN A 21 0.12 -16.15 8.72
N TYR A 22 -0.21 -14.97 8.18
CA TYR A 22 0.35 -14.55 6.89
C TYR A 22 0.98 -13.17 6.93
N ILE A 23 2.04 -13.00 6.16
CA ILE A 23 2.58 -11.71 5.76
C ILE A 23 1.97 -11.36 4.40
N PRO A 24 1.41 -10.16 4.21
CA PRO A 24 0.91 -9.74 2.89
C PRO A 24 2.01 -9.79 1.83
N PHE A 25 1.67 -10.29 0.64
CA PHE A 25 2.62 -10.42 -0.47
C PHE A 25 3.35 -9.10 -0.79
N ALA A 26 2.62 -7.99 -0.85
CA ALA A 26 3.19 -6.70 -1.20
C ALA A 26 4.21 -6.22 -0.14
N GLU A 27 3.94 -6.44 1.13
CA GLU A 27 4.83 -6.09 2.23
C GLU A 27 6.12 -6.90 2.17
N ASP A 28 6.04 -8.21 1.94
CA ASP A 28 7.23 -9.07 1.82
C ASP A 28 8.13 -8.66 0.65
N VAL A 29 7.55 -8.40 -0.52
CA VAL A 29 8.29 -7.94 -1.70
C VAL A 29 8.94 -6.58 -1.44
N PHE A 30 8.19 -5.65 -0.85
CA PHE A 30 8.67 -4.30 -0.57
C PHE A 30 9.82 -4.30 0.45
N GLU A 31 9.71 -5.06 1.52
CA GLU A 31 10.77 -5.14 2.53
C GLU A 31 12.06 -5.78 1.98
N LYS A 32 11.94 -6.81 1.15
CA LYS A 32 13.09 -7.39 0.43
C LYS A 32 13.73 -6.38 -0.50
N TYR A 33 12.93 -5.60 -1.22
CA TYR A 33 13.43 -4.52 -2.07
C TYR A 33 14.19 -3.47 -1.25
N CYS A 34 13.62 -2.98 -0.14
CA CYS A 34 14.29 -2.01 0.72
C CYS A 34 15.64 -2.53 1.23
N LYS A 35 15.68 -3.79 1.72
CA LYS A 35 16.92 -4.44 2.17
C LYS A 35 17.95 -4.51 1.04
N SER A 36 17.55 -4.85 -0.18
CA SER A 36 18.45 -4.92 -1.34
C SER A 36 19.05 -3.56 -1.75
N LYS A 37 18.41 -2.47 -1.36
CA LYS A 37 18.82 -1.08 -1.65
C LYS A 37 19.43 -0.36 -0.43
N ASP A 38 19.68 -1.09 0.66
CA ASP A 38 20.18 -0.54 1.93
C ASP A 38 19.34 0.64 2.46
N MET A 39 18.01 0.53 2.28
CA MET A 39 17.05 1.48 2.81
C MET A 39 16.50 0.98 4.14
N LYS A 40 16.45 1.85 5.14
CA LYS A 40 15.80 1.57 6.42
C LYS A 40 14.31 1.84 6.29
N PHE A 41 13.51 1.00 6.94
CA PHE A 41 12.04 1.14 6.91
C PHE A 41 11.42 0.79 8.25
N ARG A 42 10.23 1.35 8.47
CA ARG A 42 9.37 1.03 9.61
C ARG A 42 7.92 0.92 9.13
N GLN A 43 7.24 -0.14 9.51
CA GLN A 43 5.80 -0.26 9.31
C GLN A 43 5.07 0.78 10.17
N LEU A 44 4.07 1.43 9.58
CA LEU A 44 3.28 2.47 10.22
C LEU A 44 1.84 2.01 10.52
N HIS A 45 1.35 0.98 9.82
CA HIS A 45 0.01 0.50 10.10
C HIS A 45 -0.07 -0.15 11.48
N LEU A 46 -1.21 0.02 12.09
CA LEU A 46 -1.48 -0.55 13.40
C LEU A 46 -1.50 -2.07 13.30
N ASN A 47 -0.61 -2.71 14.04
CA ASN A 47 -0.57 -4.17 14.11
C ASN A 47 -1.63 -4.64 15.11
N ASP A 48 -2.72 -5.18 14.58
CA ASP A 48 -3.94 -5.52 15.31
C ASP A 48 -3.73 -6.32 16.63
N ASN A 49 -2.67 -7.11 16.71
CA ASN A 49 -2.44 -7.94 17.88
C ASN A 49 -1.49 -7.32 18.93
N ALA A 50 -0.59 -6.42 18.50
CA ALA A 50 0.40 -5.83 19.40
C ALA A 50 -0.13 -4.57 20.09
N ASP A 51 -0.96 -3.80 19.37
CA ASP A 51 -1.33 -2.45 19.81
C ASP A 51 -2.69 -2.41 20.52
N PHE A 52 -3.57 -3.39 20.32
CA PHE A 52 -4.95 -3.36 20.81
C PHE A 52 -5.36 -4.55 21.71
N GLY A 53 -4.45 -5.48 22.02
CA GLY A 53 -4.72 -6.63 22.87
C GLY A 53 -5.58 -7.73 22.22
N GLU A 54 -6.37 -8.44 23.02
CA GLU A 54 -7.02 -9.68 22.59
C GLU A 54 -8.16 -9.52 21.56
N SER A 55 -8.70 -8.31 21.36
CA SER A 55 -9.81 -8.07 20.42
C SER A 55 -9.69 -6.75 19.65
N PRO A 56 -8.78 -6.68 18.66
CA PRO A 56 -8.54 -5.45 17.88
C PRO A 56 -9.71 -5.10 16.94
N ILE A 57 -10.51 -6.06 16.53
CA ILE A 57 -11.57 -5.89 15.53
C ILE A 57 -12.59 -4.80 15.91
N PRO A 58 -13.09 -4.69 17.14
CA PRO A 58 -14.00 -3.62 17.52
C PRO A 58 -13.40 -2.22 17.43
N MET A 59 -12.12 -2.06 17.76
CA MET A 59 -11.43 -0.78 17.62
C MET A 59 -11.19 -0.42 16.15
N TRP A 60 -10.76 -1.37 15.34
CA TRP A 60 -10.57 -1.17 13.90
C TRP A 60 -11.87 -0.70 13.23
N THR A 61 -13.01 -1.31 13.55
CA THR A 61 -14.31 -0.90 12.97
C THR A 61 -14.71 0.52 13.35
N LYS A 62 -14.29 1.00 14.52
CA LYS A 62 -14.59 2.35 15.03
C LYS A 62 -13.60 3.42 14.57
N MET A 63 -12.44 3.01 14.05
CA MET A 63 -11.44 3.98 13.56
C MET A 63 -11.96 4.75 12.35
N SER A 64 -11.59 6.03 12.27
CA SER A 64 -11.94 6.84 11.11
C SER A 64 -11.33 6.25 9.83
N PRO A 65 -11.99 6.40 8.67
CA PRO A 65 -11.42 6.00 7.39
C PRO A 65 -10.03 6.60 7.12
N PHE A 66 -9.79 7.80 7.63
CA PHE A 66 -8.52 8.50 7.53
C PHE A 66 -7.38 7.76 8.24
N LEU A 67 -7.58 7.31 9.48
CA LEU A 67 -6.59 6.52 10.21
C LEU A 67 -6.33 5.16 9.55
N LYS A 68 -7.37 4.55 8.97
CA LYS A 68 -7.24 3.29 8.21
C LYS A 68 -6.49 3.43 6.89
N SER A 69 -6.32 4.65 6.40
CA SER A 69 -5.65 4.99 5.13
C SER A 69 -4.24 5.51 5.34
N PHE A 70 -3.71 5.41 6.55
CA PHE A 70 -2.33 5.81 6.82
C PHE A 70 -1.37 4.96 5.98
N PRO A 71 -0.27 5.53 5.46
CA PRO A 71 0.70 4.78 4.66
C PRO A 71 1.25 3.56 5.38
N ASP A 72 1.55 2.50 4.65
CA ASP A 72 2.04 1.24 5.23
C ASP A 72 3.44 1.37 5.82
N TYR A 73 4.30 2.22 5.21
CA TYR A 73 5.70 2.35 5.60
C TYR A 73 6.19 3.79 5.68
N PHE A 74 7.09 4.02 6.63
CA PHE A 74 8.06 5.09 6.60
C PHE A 74 9.42 4.51 6.18
N VAL A 75 10.01 5.07 5.13
CA VAL A 75 11.29 4.63 4.58
C VAL A 75 12.27 5.79 4.61
N TYR A 76 13.49 5.53 5.01
CA TYR A 76 14.50 6.58 5.13
C TYR A 76 15.91 6.06 4.85
N ASN A 77 16.72 6.96 4.36
CA ASN A 77 18.18 6.85 4.30
C ASN A 77 18.78 8.23 4.59
N ASP A 78 20.10 8.35 4.47
CA ASP A 78 20.82 9.59 4.81
C ASP A 78 20.41 10.79 3.92
N LYS A 79 19.73 10.56 2.80
CA LYS A 79 19.40 11.60 1.81
C LYS A 79 17.89 11.86 1.69
N LYS A 80 17.05 10.90 2.01
CA LYS A 80 15.63 10.95 1.68
C LYS A 80 14.76 10.29 2.74
N GLN A 81 13.58 10.88 2.94
CA GLN A 81 12.50 10.32 3.76
C GLN A 81 11.26 10.17 2.90
N MET A 82 10.58 9.05 3.02
CA MET A 82 9.41 8.72 2.21
C MET A 82 8.33 8.06 3.07
N LEU A 83 7.08 8.44 2.81
CA LEU A 83 5.90 7.65 3.19
C LEU A 83 5.54 6.77 1.99
N VAL A 84 5.25 5.50 2.22
CA VAL A 84 4.98 4.54 1.14
C VAL A 84 3.76 3.70 1.46
N GLU A 85 2.80 3.71 0.55
CA GLU A 85 1.68 2.77 0.49
C GLU A 85 2.04 1.63 -0.47
N VAL A 86 1.92 0.38 -0.06
CA VAL A 86 2.27 -0.77 -0.90
C VAL A 86 1.05 -1.49 -1.46
N LYS A 87 1.11 -1.90 -2.72
CA LYS A 87 0.04 -2.59 -3.42
C LYS A 87 0.56 -3.83 -4.14
N SER A 88 -0.15 -4.93 -3.99
CA SER A 88 0.17 -6.21 -4.67
C SER A 88 -0.25 -6.25 -6.14
N SER A 89 -0.92 -5.21 -6.61
CA SER A 89 -1.41 -5.11 -8.00
C SER A 89 -1.54 -3.64 -8.40
N PRO A 90 -1.41 -3.31 -9.69
CA PRO A 90 -1.60 -1.95 -10.19
C PRO A 90 -3.07 -1.50 -10.25
N LYS A 91 -3.98 -2.23 -9.62
CA LYS A 91 -5.39 -1.84 -9.51
C LYS A 91 -5.61 -1.03 -8.23
N VAL A 92 -6.03 0.21 -8.40
CA VAL A 92 -6.25 1.14 -7.30
C VAL A 92 -7.73 1.54 -7.26
N LYS A 93 -8.39 1.33 -6.13
CA LYS A 93 -9.78 1.75 -5.95
C LYS A 93 -9.90 3.26 -6.02
N VAL A 94 -10.96 3.75 -6.63
CA VAL A 94 -11.21 5.20 -6.75
C VAL A 94 -11.21 5.88 -5.37
N LYS A 95 -11.83 5.26 -4.37
CA LYS A 95 -11.83 5.79 -2.99
C LYS A 95 -10.41 5.85 -2.38
N ASP A 96 -9.53 4.90 -2.73
CA ASP A 96 -8.16 4.87 -2.19
C ASP A 96 -7.34 6.02 -2.81
N LEU A 97 -7.55 6.36 -4.09
CA LEU A 97 -6.94 7.54 -4.71
C LEU A 97 -7.32 8.84 -3.98
N MET A 98 -8.57 8.98 -3.56
CA MET A 98 -9.00 10.14 -2.76
C MET A 98 -8.25 10.20 -1.42
N HIS A 99 -8.07 9.06 -0.77
CA HIS A 99 -7.28 8.99 0.48
C HIS A 99 -5.81 9.33 0.24
N TYR A 100 -5.22 8.87 -0.86
CA TYR A 100 -3.83 9.21 -1.21
C TYR A 100 -3.65 10.70 -1.44
N CYS A 101 -4.60 11.36 -2.10
CA CYS A 101 -4.58 12.82 -2.25
C CYS A 101 -4.60 13.50 -0.88
N ALA A 102 -5.47 13.09 0.03
CA ALA A 102 -5.56 13.65 1.38
C ALA A 102 -4.28 13.43 2.18
N VAL A 103 -3.70 12.23 2.14
CA VAL A 103 -2.42 11.92 2.82
C VAL A 103 -1.28 12.76 2.25
N ASN A 104 -1.20 12.87 0.91
CA ASN A 104 -0.18 13.68 0.25
C ASN A 104 -0.25 15.14 0.68
N THR A 105 -1.44 15.72 0.66
CA THR A 105 -1.64 17.13 1.06
C THR A 105 -1.31 17.38 2.53
N LEU A 106 -1.68 16.47 3.42
CA LEU A 106 -1.53 16.67 4.86
C LEU A 106 -0.13 16.36 5.39
N TYR A 107 0.57 15.40 4.79
CA TYR A 107 1.80 14.85 5.37
C TYR A 107 3.04 14.98 4.48
N ALA A 108 2.89 15.20 3.20
CA ALA A 108 4.02 15.23 2.28
C ALA A 108 4.16 16.57 1.56
N GLU A 109 3.07 17.18 1.11
CA GLU A 109 3.12 18.43 0.37
C GLU A 109 3.72 19.57 1.20
N GLY A 110 4.78 20.20 0.68
CA GLY A 110 5.49 21.26 1.38
C GLY A 110 6.38 20.81 2.55
N GLN A 111 6.51 19.49 2.77
CA GLN A 111 7.38 18.89 3.77
C GLN A 111 8.65 18.29 3.12
N SER A 112 9.61 17.90 3.95
CA SER A 112 10.80 17.18 3.50
C SER A 112 10.58 15.68 3.24
N THR A 113 9.33 15.23 3.32
CA THR A 113 8.92 13.82 3.18
C THR A 113 8.10 13.65 1.92
N ASP A 114 8.54 12.80 1.02
CA ASP A 114 7.77 12.43 -0.18
C ASP A 114 6.77 11.32 0.13
N TYR A 115 5.67 11.27 -0.63
CA TYR A 115 4.69 10.19 -0.55
C TYR A 115 4.59 9.43 -1.86
N TYR A 116 4.72 8.12 -1.79
CA TYR A 116 4.69 7.21 -2.93
C TYR A 116 3.70 6.07 -2.75
N ILE A 117 3.12 5.65 -3.86
CA ILE A 117 2.43 4.38 -3.99
C ILE A 117 3.38 3.40 -4.71
N ALA A 118 3.67 2.26 -4.08
CA ALA A 118 4.58 1.25 -4.57
C ALA A 118 3.83 0.01 -5.04
N PHE A 119 3.87 -0.27 -6.34
CA PHE A 119 3.35 -1.52 -6.89
C PHE A 119 4.42 -2.60 -6.82
N CYS A 120 4.11 -3.69 -6.12
CA CYS A 120 5.01 -4.82 -5.87
C CYS A 120 4.63 -6.00 -6.77
N PHE A 121 5.59 -6.50 -7.55
CA PHE A 121 5.38 -7.55 -8.55
C PHE A 121 6.00 -8.88 -8.14
N LYS A 122 5.52 -9.98 -8.73
CA LYS A 122 5.98 -11.35 -8.43
C LYS A 122 7.46 -11.60 -8.71
N ASP A 123 8.03 -10.87 -9.65
CA ASP A 123 9.46 -10.93 -9.99
C ASP A 123 10.36 -10.16 -9.00
N GLY A 124 9.79 -9.63 -7.93
CA GLY A 124 10.49 -8.83 -6.93
C GLY A 124 10.69 -7.36 -7.30
N ASN A 125 10.24 -6.95 -8.49
CA ASN A 125 10.29 -5.54 -8.89
C ASN A 125 9.29 -4.71 -8.09
N VAL A 126 9.70 -3.47 -7.79
CA VAL A 126 8.85 -2.45 -7.16
C VAL A 126 8.89 -1.19 -8.00
N LYS A 127 7.71 -0.68 -8.38
CA LYS A 127 7.57 0.58 -9.11
C LYS A 127 6.88 1.61 -8.23
N PHE A 128 7.51 2.78 -8.12
CA PHE A 128 7.04 3.88 -7.30
C PHE A 128 6.36 4.93 -8.17
N TYR A 129 5.24 5.45 -7.68
CA TYR A 129 4.50 6.55 -8.29
C TYR A 129 4.13 7.55 -7.23
N THR A 130 4.29 8.84 -7.53
CA THR A 130 3.67 9.90 -6.74
C THR A 130 2.16 9.91 -6.97
N VAL A 131 1.42 10.58 -6.10
CA VAL A 131 -0.03 10.77 -6.31
C VAL A 131 -0.29 11.55 -7.60
N GLU A 132 0.52 12.57 -7.89
CA GLU A 132 0.40 13.37 -9.12
C GLU A 132 0.62 12.52 -10.38
N GLU A 133 1.64 11.66 -10.38
CA GLU A 133 1.88 10.73 -11.50
C GLU A 133 0.70 9.79 -11.72
N LEU A 134 0.12 9.22 -10.65
CA LEU A 134 -1.07 8.38 -10.77
C LEU A 134 -2.28 9.15 -11.29
N LEU A 135 -2.51 10.37 -10.82
CA LEU A 135 -3.62 11.22 -11.31
C LEU A 135 -3.47 11.54 -12.81
N ASN A 136 -2.25 11.80 -13.27
CA ASN A 136 -1.97 12.03 -14.69
C ASN A 136 -2.21 10.76 -15.54
N LEU A 137 -1.92 9.58 -14.97
CA LEU A 137 -2.12 8.30 -15.65
C LEU A 137 -3.59 7.86 -15.69
N ILE A 138 -4.49 8.42 -14.90
CA ILE A 138 -5.92 8.09 -14.90
C ILE A 138 -6.54 8.23 -16.31
N GLN A 139 -6.11 9.22 -17.08
CA GLN A 139 -6.64 9.48 -18.43
C GLN A 139 -6.42 8.33 -19.42
N ILE A 140 -5.42 7.48 -19.17
CA ILE A 140 -5.03 6.37 -20.04
C ILE A 140 -5.08 5.01 -19.33
N ALA A 141 -5.44 4.98 -18.06
CA ALA A 141 -5.64 3.75 -17.29
C ALA A 141 -6.98 3.11 -17.64
N ASP A 142 -7.03 1.79 -17.60
CA ASP A 142 -8.30 1.07 -17.76
C ASP A 142 -9.18 1.29 -16.52
N TYR A 143 -10.47 1.56 -16.75
CA TYR A 143 -11.44 1.69 -15.67
C TYR A 143 -12.25 0.40 -15.55
N GLY A 144 -12.47 -0.07 -14.33
CA GLY A 144 -13.22 -1.29 -14.08
C GLY A 144 -14.00 -1.26 -12.77
N LYS A 145 -14.73 -2.34 -12.55
CA LYS A 145 -15.52 -2.53 -11.34
C LYS A 145 -15.24 -3.92 -10.76
N TYR A 146 -14.99 -3.97 -9.45
CA TYR A 146 -14.88 -5.23 -8.72
C TYR A 146 -16.26 -5.90 -8.61
N HIS A 147 -16.27 -7.20 -8.33
CA HIS A 147 -17.51 -7.98 -8.11
C HIS A 147 -18.35 -7.44 -6.94
N ASP A 148 -17.74 -6.74 -5.97
CA ASP A 148 -18.43 -6.08 -4.86
C ASP A 148 -18.93 -4.66 -5.22
N GLY A 149 -18.88 -4.28 -6.49
CA GLY A 149 -19.37 -3.02 -7.02
C GLY A 149 -18.43 -1.83 -6.86
N LYS A 150 -17.24 -2.00 -6.26
CA LYS A 150 -16.28 -0.90 -6.08
C LYS A 150 -15.52 -0.61 -7.37
N ASP A 151 -15.45 0.66 -7.71
CA ASP A 151 -14.75 1.15 -8.90
C ASP A 151 -13.23 1.18 -8.68
N TYR A 152 -12.46 0.89 -9.74
CA TYR A 152 -10.99 0.97 -9.72
C TYR A 152 -10.44 1.46 -11.06
N TYR A 153 -9.22 2.00 -11.02
CA TYR A 153 -8.36 2.18 -12.18
C TYR A 153 -7.30 1.09 -12.21
N ASP A 154 -7.06 0.52 -13.39
CA ASP A 154 -5.98 -0.46 -13.62
C ASP A 154 -4.85 0.23 -14.38
N PHE A 155 -3.75 0.44 -13.68
CA PHE A 155 -2.54 1.03 -14.24
C PHE A 155 -1.60 0.00 -14.88
N GLY A 156 -2.01 -1.27 -14.96
CA GLY A 156 -1.15 -2.37 -15.40
C GLY A 156 -0.65 -2.25 -16.83
N SER A 157 -1.47 -1.74 -17.75
CA SER A 157 -1.08 -1.48 -19.14
C SER A 157 -0.06 -0.34 -19.24
N VAL A 158 -0.24 0.71 -18.44
CA VAL A 158 0.57 1.94 -18.47
C VAL A 158 1.91 1.74 -17.77
N THR A 159 1.93 0.95 -16.70
CA THR A 159 3.17 0.69 -15.92
C THR A 159 4.15 -0.24 -16.64
N LYS A 160 3.70 -0.98 -17.66
CA LYS A 160 4.56 -1.84 -18.49
C LYS A 160 5.36 -1.06 -19.54
N THR A 161 4.91 0.13 -19.91
CA THR A 161 5.46 0.90 -21.05
C THR A 161 6.69 1.72 -20.69
N ASN A 162 6.94 1.96 -19.41
CA ASN A 162 8.13 2.67 -18.93
C ASN A 162 9.24 1.67 -18.54
N ARG A 163 9.80 1.01 -19.54
CA ARG A 163 11.07 0.26 -19.43
C ARG A 163 12.21 1.08 -19.93
#